data_b3eb9f5d5d5e5cd98f2908c5f27461e2
#
_entry.id   b3eb9f5d5d5e5cd98f2908c5f27461e2
#
_cell.length_a   1.000
_cell.length_b   1.000
_cell.length_c   1.000
_cell.angle_alpha   90.00
_cell.angle_beta   90.00
_cell.angle_gamma   90.00
#
_symmetry.space_group_name_H-M   'P 1'
#
loop_
_entity.id
_entity.type
_entity.pdbx_description
1 polymer ?
#
loop_
_entity_poly.entity_id
_entity_poly.type
_entity_poly.pdbx_seq_one_letter_code
_entity_poly.pdbx_strand_id
1 'polypeptide(L)'
;MTRTTRLPDRALSPKRIGIVSNGSKKCIETYRVAEHQVSPGLIERAERLYRERRRRDARMGGMSELFGEPSWDMLLDLFIAHGRARPVSVSSACIASSTPQSTALRYVGLLEKKGLVRRAKDPQDGRRQYLELTDVGFSNMHAYLAEAK
;
A
#
# COMPACT_ATOMS: atom_id res chain seq x y z
N MET A 1 -25.21 40.99 -1.42
CA MET A 1 -24.36 40.81 -2.61
C MET A 1 -23.17 39.97 -2.22
N THR A 2 -23.28 38.66 -2.34
CA THR A 2 -22.23 37.66 -1.98
C THR A 2 -21.57 37.19 -3.26
N ARG A 3 -20.29 37.54 -3.43
CA ARG A 3 -19.47 37.06 -4.56
C ARG A 3 -18.96 35.64 -4.26
N THR A 4 -19.48 34.66 -4.96
CA THR A 4 -18.97 33.30 -5.01
C THR A 4 -17.73 33.30 -5.89
N THR A 5 -16.57 33.10 -5.29
CA THR A 5 -15.29 32.91 -6.00
C THR A 5 -15.17 31.46 -6.41
N ARG A 6 -15.37 31.20 -7.70
CA ARG A 6 -15.18 29.89 -8.34
C ARG A 6 -13.68 29.65 -8.53
N LEU A 7 -13.14 28.60 -7.91
CA LEU A 7 -11.78 28.10 -8.15
C LEU A 7 -11.67 27.49 -9.55
N PRO A 8 -10.59 27.71 -10.29
CA PRO A 8 -10.42 27.13 -11.62
C PRO A 8 -10.06 25.67 -11.55
N ASP A 9 -10.82 24.87 -12.31
CA ASP A 9 -10.60 23.48 -12.63
C ASP A 9 -9.29 23.35 -13.41
N ARG A 10 -8.25 22.85 -12.77
CA ARG A 10 -6.96 22.58 -13.43
C ARG A 10 -6.88 21.10 -13.79
N ALA A 11 -7.37 20.78 -14.97
CA ALA A 11 -7.17 19.49 -15.61
C ALA A 11 -5.68 19.23 -15.76
N LEU A 12 -5.12 18.27 -14.99
CA LEU A 12 -3.77 17.77 -15.12
C LEU A 12 -3.74 16.66 -16.17
N SER A 13 -3.15 16.96 -17.30
CA SER A 13 -2.87 16.01 -18.37
C SER A 13 -1.80 15.00 -17.94
N PRO A 14 -1.91 13.71 -18.31
CA PRO A 14 -0.93 12.69 -17.91
C PRO A 14 0.39 12.87 -18.68
N LYS A 15 1.48 13.13 -17.97
CA LYS A 15 2.83 13.13 -18.53
C LYS A 15 3.37 11.70 -18.62
N ARG A 16 3.95 11.39 -19.77
CA ARG A 16 4.53 10.08 -20.14
C ARG A 16 5.74 9.73 -19.27
N ILE A 17 5.82 8.48 -18.87
CA ILE A 17 6.82 7.87 -18.00
C ILE A 17 8.08 7.54 -18.76
N GLY A 18 9.25 7.87 -18.19
CA GLY A 18 10.55 7.44 -18.65
C GLY A 18 10.80 5.96 -18.37
N ILE A 19 11.32 5.26 -19.38
CA ILE A 19 11.62 3.83 -19.38
C ILE A 19 12.93 3.58 -18.64
N VAL A 20 12.92 2.77 -17.57
CA VAL A 20 14.14 2.18 -17.03
C VAL A 20 14.20 0.72 -17.46
N SER A 21 15.19 0.40 -18.30
CA SER A 21 15.40 -0.94 -18.85
C SER A 21 16.28 -1.77 -17.93
N ASN A 22 15.81 -2.88 -17.40
CA ASN A 22 16.57 -4.15 -17.42
C ASN A 22 15.71 -5.37 -17.06
N GLY A 23 15.73 -6.34 -17.93
CA GLY A 23 15.57 -7.77 -17.74
C GLY A 23 14.37 -8.31 -16.95
N SER A 24 13.16 -8.11 -17.43
CA SER A 24 11.92 -8.93 -17.29
C SER A 24 10.75 -8.11 -17.81
N LYS A 25 10.77 -7.85 -19.08
CA LYS A 25 10.04 -6.77 -19.76
C LYS A 25 8.53 -6.97 -19.97
N LYS A 26 7.83 -7.91 -19.32
CA LYS A 26 6.40 -8.14 -19.66
C LYS A 26 5.38 -7.93 -18.56
N CYS A 27 5.78 -7.71 -17.30
CA CYS A 27 4.84 -7.58 -16.17
C CYS A 27 4.59 -6.16 -15.66
N ILE A 28 5.35 -5.16 -16.13
CA ILE A 28 5.40 -3.84 -15.47
C ILE A 28 4.49 -2.80 -16.14
N GLU A 29 4.04 -3.04 -17.36
CA GLU A 29 3.33 -2.01 -18.15
C GLU A 29 1.89 -1.71 -17.69
N THR A 30 1.33 -2.49 -16.78
CA THR A 30 -0.07 -2.34 -16.35
C THR A 30 -0.25 -2.11 -14.86
N TYR A 31 0.81 -2.21 -14.05
CA TYR A 31 0.77 -1.77 -12.67
C TYR A 31 0.90 -0.24 -12.67
N ARG A 32 -0.23 0.44 -12.56
CA ARG A 32 -0.24 1.90 -12.30
C ARG A 32 0.34 2.12 -10.92
N VAL A 33 1.63 2.40 -10.86
CA VAL A 33 2.19 3.11 -9.71
C VAL A 33 1.48 4.45 -9.70
N ALA A 34 0.61 4.66 -8.72
CA ALA A 34 0.02 5.97 -8.52
C ALA A 34 1.16 7.00 -8.46
N GLU A 35 0.96 8.18 -9.04
CA GLU A 35 1.99 9.21 -9.28
C GLU A 35 2.66 9.78 -8.01
N HIS A 36 2.50 9.11 -6.86
CA HIS A 36 3.01 9.54 -5.57
C HIS A 36 4.44 9.02 -5.38
N GLN A 37 5.41 9.87 -5.59
CA GLN A 37 6.79 9.57 -5.23
C GLN A 37 6.93 9.56 -3.70
N VAL A 38 7.44 8.45 -3.17
CA VAL A 38 7.75 8.30 -1.74
C VAL A 38 9.23 8.59 -1.52
N SER A 39 9.54 9.47 -0.58
CA SER A 39 10.94 9.72 -0.23
C SER A 39 11.58 8.48 0.39
N PRO A 40 12.87 8.21 0.12
CA PRO A 40 13.58 7.05 0.69
C PRO A 40 13.45 6.97 2.22
N GLY A 41 13.54 8.11 2.91
CA GLY A 41 13.43 8.15 4.37
C GLY A 41 12.07 7.69 4.92
N LEU A 42 10.98 7.91 4.18
CA LEU A 42 9.66 7.39 4.58
C LEU A 42 9.55 5.89 4.37
N ILE A 43 10.16 5.38 3.30
CA ILE A 43 10.23 3.93 3.06
C ILE A 43 11.02 3.25 4.18
N GLU A 44 12.21 3.76 4.52
CA GLU A 44 13.04 3.23 5.60
C GLU A 44 12.32 3.25 6.94
N ARG A 45 11.56 4.31 7.22
CA ARG A 45 10.75 4.41 8.43
C ARG A 45 9.65 3.35 8.47
N ALA A 46 8.90 3.19 7.38
CA ALA A 46 7.87 2.15 7.28
C ALA A 46 8.47 0.76 7.49
N GLU A 47 9.63 0.47 6.89
CA GLU A 47 10.36 -0.79 7.06
C GLU A 47 10.84 -1.00 8.48
N ARG A 48 11.32 0.05 9.16
CA ARG A 48 11.73 -0.05 10.56
C ARG A 48 10.54 -0.43 11.44
N LEU A 49 9.41 0.27 11.30
CA LEU A 49 8.17 -0.05 12.04
C LEU A 49 7.72 -1.49 11.78
N TYR A 50 7.71 -1.92 10.52
CA TYR A 50 7.32 -3.28 10.15
C TYR A 50 8.27 -4.32 10.77
N ARG A 51 9.59 -4.11 10.72
CA ARG A 51 10.58 -5.02 11.34
C ARG A 51 10.48 -5.08 12.85
N GLU A 52 10.25 -3.95 13.53
CA GLU A 52 10.07 -3.89 14.99
C GLU A 52 8.86 -4.73 15.42
N ARG A 53 7.76 -4.65 14.68
CA ARG A 53 6.56 -5.47 14.92
C ARG A 53 6.85 -6.96 14.73
N ARG A 54 7.53 -7.33 13.64
CA ARG A 54 7.94 -8.74 13.40
C ARG A 54 8.87 -9.27 14.50
N ARG A 55 9.80 -8.44 14.95
CA ARG A 55 10.69 -8.80 16.07
C ARG A 55 9.92 -9.04 17.37
N ARG A 56 8.98 -8.16 17.68
CA ARG A 56 8.13 -8.32 18.87
C ARG A 56 7.35 -9.63 18.78
N ASP A 57 6.67 -9.88 17.68
CA ASP A 57 5.85 -11.07 17.49
C ASP A 57 6.68 -12.35 17.61
N ALA A 58 7.89 -12.37 17.04
CA ALA A 58 8.82 -13.49 17.17
C ALA A 58 9.30 -13.73 18.61
N ARG A 59 9.47 -12.66 19.41
CA ARG A 59 9.89 -12.76 20.81
C ARG A 59 8.76 -13.18 21.75
N MET A 60 7.52 -12.81 21.40
CA MET A 60 6.35 -13.15 22.21
C MET A 60 5.77 -14.55 21.95
N GLY A 61 6.42 -15.35 21.08
CA GLY A 61 6.20 -16.78 20.96
C GLY A 61 4.73 -17.20 20.83
N GLY A 62 4.08 -16.91 19.72
CA GLY A 62 2.71 -17.36 19.44
C GLY A 62 1.59 -16.53 20.10
N MET A 63 1.91 -15.48 20.86
CA MET A 63 0.93 -14.54 21.43
C MET A 63 0.61 -13.38 20.48
N SER A 64 0.84 -13.55 19.18
CA SER A 64 0.57 -12.53 18.17
C SER A 64 -0.89 -12.07 18.13
N GLU A 65 -1.83 -12.93 18.57
CA GLU A 65 -3.25 -12.59 18.69
C GLU A 65 -3.51 -11.42 19.66
N LEU A 66 -2.66 -11.27 20.68
CA LEU A 66 -2.77 -10.18 21.66
C LEU A 66 -2.13 -8.87 21.20
N PHE A 67 -1.15 -8.96 20.29
CA PHE A 67 -0.35 -7.81 19.85
C PHE A 67 -0.48 -7.54 18.35
N GLY A 68 -1.26 -8.35 17.65
CA GLY A 68 -1.43 -8.26 16.20
C GLY A 68 -2.30 -7.06 15.79
N GLU A 69 -1.85 -6.33 14.77
CA GLU A 69 -2.62 -5.29 14.08
C GLU A 69 -2.60 -5.59 12.58
N PRO A 70 -3.37 -6.57 12.12
CA PRO A 70 -3.30 -7.07 10.75
C PRO A 70 -3.48 -5.97 9.69
N SER A 71 -4.41 -5.04 9.92
CA SER A 71 -4.64 -3.90 9.02
C SER A 71 -3.41 -2.99 8.92
N TRP A 72 -2.77 -2.72 10.05
CA TRP A 72 -1.58 -1.87 10.08
C TRP A 72 -0.39 -2.52 9.39
N ASP A 73 -0.17 -3.81 9.62
CA ASP A 73 0.88 -4.58 8.99
C ASP A 73 0.71 -4.63 7.46
N MET A 74 -0.53 -4.82 6.98
CA MET A 74 -0.85 -4.75 5.55
C MET A 74 -0.58 -3.36 4.96
N LEU A 75 -1.01 -2.29 5.64
CA LEU A 75 -0.82 -0.93 5.17
C LEU A 75 0.67 -0.55 5.11
N LEU A 76 1.49 -0.98 6.07
CA LEU A 76 2.94 -0.78 6.04
C LEU A 76 3.58 -1.52 4.85
N ASP A 77 3.24 -2.80 4.64
CA ASP A 77 3.77 -3.58 3.50
C ASP A 77 3.37 -2.96 2.16
N LEU A 78 2.10 -2.55 2.02
CA LEU A 78 1.61 -1.89 0.81
C LEU A 78 2.29 -0.54 0.56
N PHE A 79 2.55 0.24 1.60
CA PHE A 79 3.25 1.53 1.47
C PHE A 79 4.69 1.35 1.04
N ILE A 80 5.41 0.39 1.64
CA ILE A 80 6.77 0.03 1.26
C ILE A 80 6.82 -0.45 -0.20
N ALA A 81 5.91 -1.33 -0.56
CA ALA A 81 5.81 -1.88 -1.91
C ALA A 81 5.48 -0.80 -2.95
N HIS A 82 4.59 0.13 -2.61
CA HIS A 82 4.27 1.29 -3.44
C HIS A 82 5.52 2.15 -3.69
N GLY A 83 6.25 2.52 -2.65
CA GLY A 83 7.49 3.31 -2.79
C GLY A 83 8.60 2.60 -3.56
N ARG A 84 8.55 1.27 -3.66
CA ARG A 84 9.48 0.43 -4.45
C ARG A 84 8.94 0.01 -5.82
N ALA A 85 7.79 0.53 -6.22
CA ALA A 85 7.09 0.16 -7.47
C ALA A 85 6.88 -1.37 -7.61
N ARG A 86 6.62 -2.07 -6.50
CA ARG A 86 6.44 -3.52 -6.45
C ARG A 86 4.96 -3.88 -6.26
N PRO A 87 4.35 -4.65 -7.18
CA PRO A 87 2.97 -5.10 -7.00
C PRO A 87 2.87 -6.10 -5.83
N VAL A 88 1.78 -6.04 -5.08
CA VAL A 88 1.47 -6.94 -3.97
C VAL A 88 0.21 -7.71 -4.28
N SER A 89 0.29 -9.03 -4.35
CA SER A 89 -0.91 -9.85 -4.49
C SER A 89 -1.72 -9.86 -3.18
N VAL A 90 -3.03 -10.10 -3.26
CA VAL A 90 -3.88 -10.26 -2.07
C VAL A 90 -3.32 -11.34 -1.13
N SER A 91 -2.83 -12.44 -1.69
CA SER A 91 -2.20 -13.51 -0.89
C SER A 91 -0.93 -13.03 -0.17
N SER A 92 -0.06 -12.25 -0.84
CA SER A 92 1.14 -11.67 -0.21
C SER A 92 0.78 -10.70 0.92
N ALA A 93 -0.24 -9.85 0.73
CA ALA A 93 -0.72 -8.97 1.78
C ALA A 93 -1.28 -9.75 2.98
N CYS A 94 -1.95 -10.87 2.75
CA CYS A 94 -2.41 -11.75 3.82
C CYS A 94 -1.23 -12.34 4.63
N ILE A 95 -0.15 -12.74 3.96
CA ILE A 95 1.07 -13.23 4.63
C ILE A 95 1.71 -12.10 5.47
N ALA A 96 1.76 -10.88 4.94
CA ALA A 96 2.33 -9.73 5.62
C ALA A 96 1.60 -9.39 6.94
N SER A 97 0.31 -9.73 7.05
CA SER A 97 -0.49 -9.50 8.27
C SER A 97 -0.16 -10.41 9.45
N SER A 98 0.60 -11.49 9.22
CA SER A 98 0.93 -12.53 10.24
C SER A 98 -0.28 -13.12 10.98
N THR A 99 -1.41 -13.20 10.31
CA THR A 99 -2.64 -13.82 10.83
C THR A 99 -3.10 -14.95 9.92
N PRO A 100 -3.96 -15.87 10.39
CA PRO A 100 -4.55 -16.88 9.53
C PRO A 100 -5.20 -16.26 8.30
N GLN A 101 -5.11 -16.92 7.15
CA GLN A 101 -5.55 -16.38 5.86
C GLN A 101 -7.02 -15.91 5.86
N SER A 102 -7.91 -16.64 6.51
CA SER A 102 -9.33 -16.26 6.62
C SER A 102 -9.51 -14.95 7.39
N THR A 103 -8.76 -14.77 8.47
CA THR A 103 -8.73 -13.54 9.25
C THR A 103 -8.15 -12.39 8.43
N ALA A 104 -7.02 -12.63 7.74
CA ALA A 104 -6.38 -11.64 6.87
C ALA A 104 -7.33 -11.16 5.76
N LEU A 105 -8.03 -12.06 5.07
CA LEU A 105 -9.00 -11.72 4.03
C LEU A 105 -10.16 -10.86 4.57
N ARG A 106 -10.61 -11.10 5.79
CA ARG A 106 -11.61 -10.25 6.45
C ARG A 106 -11.09 -8.83 6.65
N TYR A 107 -9.82 -8.67 7.08
CA TYR A 107 -9.21 -7.35 7.23
C TYR A 107 -8.99 -6.65 5.88
N VAL A 108 -8.64 -7.37 4.82
CA VAL A 108 -8.62 -6.81 3.46
C VAL A 108 -9.99 -6.23 3.10
N GLY A 109 -11.07 -6.98 3.32
CA GLY A 109 -12.44 -6.49 3.08
C GLY A 109 -12.81 -5.27 3.91
N LEU A 110 -12.35 -5.18 5.17
CA LEU A 110 -12.56 -4.00 6.01
C LEU A 110 -11.80 -2.78 5.49
N LEU A 111 -10.54 -2.96 5.08
CA LEU A 111 -9.73 -1.88 4.49
C LEU A 111 -10.34 -1.37 3.18
N GLU A 112 -10.86 -2.27 2.33
CA GLU A 112 -11.60 -1.91 1.11
C GLU A 112 -12.87 -1.11 1.43
N LYS A 113 -13.67 -1.59 2.39
CA LYS A 113 -14.90 -0.90 2.83
C LYS A 113 -14.61 0.50 3.38
N LYS A 114 -13.46 0.69 4.00
CA LYS A 114 -13.00 2.00 4.50
C LYS A 114 -12.34 2.86 3.42
N GLY A 115 -12.19 2.36 2.21
CA GLY A 115 -11.60 3.08 1.08
C GLY A 115 -10.10 3.30 1.21
N LEU A 116 -9.40 2.52 2.03
CA LEU A 116 -7.94 2.65 2.21
C LEU A 116 -7.15 1.83 1.19
N VAL A 117 -7.73 0.73 0.73
CA VAL A 117 -7.14 -0.15 -0.30
C VAL A 117 -8.17 -0.47 -1.36
N ARG A 118 -7.70 -0.92 -2.51
CA ARG A 118 -8.52 -1.45 -3.60
C ARG A 118 -7.88 -2.70 -4.18
N ARG A 119 -8.71 -3.57 -4.78
CA ARG A 119 -8.23 -4.69 -5.58
C ARG A 119 -8.12 -4.29 -7.04
N ALA A 120 -7.03 -4.70 -7.67
CA ALA A 120 -6.82 -4.58 -9.12
C ALA A 120 -6.62 -5.98 -9.70
N LYS A 121 -7.25 -6.26 -10.85
CA LYS A 121 -7.04 -7.53 -11.56
C LYS A 121 -5.68 -7.51 -12.25
N ASP A 122 -4.99 -8.66 -12.23
CA ASP A 122 -3.81 -8.85 -13.06
C ASP A 122 -4.25 -8.94 -14.53
N PRO A 123 -3.74 -8.07 -15.42
CA PRO A 123 -4.12 -8.10 -16.83
C PRO A 123 -3.67 -9.36 -17.56
N GLN A 124 -2.66 -10.06 -17.03
CA GLN A 124 -2.08 -11.26 -17.63
C GLN A 124 -2.64 -12.56 -17.04
N ASP A 125 -3.14 -12.50 -15.79
CA ASP A 125 -3.73 -13.64 -15.10
C ASP A 125 -4.98 -13.20 -14.35
N GLY A 126 -6.13 -13.39 -14.96
CA GLY A 126 -7.43 -13.01 -14.38
C GLY A 126 -7.78 -13.69 -13.05
N ARG A 127 -7.01 -14.71 -12.64
CA ARG A 127 -7.15 -15.37 -11.32
C ARG A 127 -6.40 -14.63 -10.23
N ARG A 128 -5.38 -13.84 -10.60
CA ARG A 128 -4.57 -13.06 -9.68
C ARG A 128 -5.19 -11.69 -9.43
N GLN A 129 -5.21 -11.30 -8.18
CA GLN A 129 -5.61 -9.95 -7.77
C GLN A 129 -4.47 -9.31 -6.98
N TYR A 130 -4.18 -8.07 -7.33
CA TYR A 130 -3.30 -7.21 -6.56
C TYR A 130 -4.08 -6.38 -5.55
N LEU A 131 -3.43 -6.01 -4.46
CA LEU A 131 -3.94 -5.08 -3.47
C LEU A 131 -3.11 -3.80 -3.51
N GLU A 132 -3.77 -2.66 -3.62
CA GLU A 132 -3.14 -1.36 -3.76
C GLU A 132 -3.71 -0.37 -2.75
N LEU A 133 -2.88 0.56 -2.28
CA LEU A 133 -3.39 1.71 -1.56
C LEU A 133 -4.23 2.59 -2.50
N THR A 134 -5.34 3.10 -2.00
CA THR A 134 -6.04 4.22 -2.65
C THR A 134 -5.29 5.53 -2.38
N ASP A 135 -5.67 6.62 -3.05
CA ASP A 135 -5.09 7.95 -2.77
C ASP A 135 -5.32 8.35 -1.31
N VAL A 136 -6.47 8.00 -0.74
CA VAL A 136 -6.78 8.23 0.68
C VAL A 136 -5.89 7.38 1.58
N GLY A 137 -5.75 6.09 1.28
CA GLY A 137 -4.88 5.17 2.03
C GLY A 137 -3.43 5.62 1.98
N PHE A 138 -2.95 6.01 0.80
CA PHE A 138 -1.61 6.54 0.62
C PHE A 138 -1.39 7.83 1.41
N SER A 139 -2.28 8.81 1.28
CA SER A 139 -2.18 10.10 1.96
C SER A 139 -2.15 9.95 3.48
N ASN A 140 -2.99 9.07 4.03
CA ASN A 140 -3.02 8.80 5.47
C ASN A 140 -1.71 8.16 5.95
N MET A 141 -1.19 7.17 5.22
CA MET A 141 0.07 6.52 5.55
C MET A 141 1.25 7.50 5.44
N HIS A 142 1.27 8.30 4.38
CA HIS A 142 2.30 9.30 4.16
C HIS A 142 2.31 10.34 5.28
N ALA A 143 1.16 10.91 5.64
CA ALA A 143 1.05 11.89 6.71
C ALA A 143 1.54 11.31 8.05
N TYR A 144 1.06 10.13 8.42
CA TYR A 144 1.49 9.47 9.66
C TYR A 144 3.02 9.24 9.70
N LEU A 145 3.56 8.70 8.60
CA LEU A 145 5.00 8.42 8.52
C LEU A 145 5.85 9.69 8.47
N ALA A 146 5.34 10.81 7.97
CA ALA A 146 6.04 12.08 7.96
C ALA A 146 6.06 12.77 9.34
N GLU A 147 4.99 12.63 10.12
CA GLU A 147 4.84 13.28 11.44
C GLU A 147 5.59 12.54 12.56
N ALA A 148 5.72 11.21 12.48
CA ALA A 148 6.41 10.43 13.50
C ALA A 148 7.91 10.78 13.50
N LYS A 149 8.41 11.39 14.55
CA LYS A 149 9.83 11.72 14.77
C LYS A 149 10.62 10.50 15.23
#